data_d957f5b90855bc7b53a1d23d70044bcb
#
_entry.id   d957f5b90855bc7b53a1d23d70044bcb
#
_cell.length_a   1.000
_cell.length_b   1.000
_cell.length_c   1.000
_cell.angle_alpha   90.00
_cell.angle_beta   90.00
_cell.angle_gamma   90.00
#
_symmetry.space_group_name_H-M   'P 1'
#
loop_
_entity.id
_entity.type
_entity.pdbx_description
1 polymer ?
#
loop_
_entity_poly.entity_id
_entity_poly.type
_entity_poly.pdbx_seq_one_letter_code
_entity_poly.pdbx_strand_id
1 'polypeptide(L)'
;MGPPALLTGTAPGPTIARMSVRVSLVAAARSSALLAERFDDDRPLDHAGWREVQLAAHTLVPLGAAELRYCSPTPRSRATGDALGFAPLLQPALRDCDMGRWRGMTLSEVAAREPAAVDAWLADPRSAPHGGESLLGFISRVGGWLDTRPVSEGAVVAVAEPAVVRAVLVYALKAPPSTYWNVDVRPLSTVTVTGLPGRWSLSLGALPG
;
A
#
# COMPACT_ATOMS: atom_id res chain seq x y z
N MET A 1 5.25 -46.19 -52.97
CA MET A 1 5.27 -45.87 -51.53
C MET A 1 6.26 -44.76 -51.35
N GLY A 2 5.77 -43.49 -51.24
CA GLY A 2 6.57 -42.32 -50.97
C GLY A 2 6.63 -42.04 -49.46
N PRO A 3 7.70 -41.40 -48.96
CA PRO A 3 7.82 -41.12 -47.55
C PRO A 3 6.88 -40.00 -47.10
N PRO A 4 6.43 -39.98 -45.84
CA PRO A 4 5.52 -38.95 -45.32
C PRO A 4 6.25 -37.61 -45.13
N ALA A 5 5.55 -36.55 -45.47
CA ALA A 5 6.01 -35.16 -45.28
C ALA A 5 6.19 -34.82 -43.81
N LEU A 6 7.37 -34.35 -43.45
CA LEU A 6 7.68 -33.78 -42.15
C LEU A 6 6.91 -32.46 -41.97
N LEU A 7 5.98 -32.44 -41.05
CA LEU A 7 5.36 -31.22 -40.55
C LEU A 7 6.42 -30.38 -39.86
N THR A 8 6.86 -29.31 -40.49
CA THR A 8 7.68 -28.27 -39.88
C THR A 8 6.88 -27.57 -38.80
N GLY A 9 7.14 -27.90 -37.53
CA GLY A 9 6.59 -27.20 -36.40
C GLY A 9 7.01 -25.74 -36.43
N THR A 10 6.06 -24.84 -36.61
CA THR A 10 6.23 -23.41 -36.44
C THR A 10 6.72 -23.15 -35.04
N ALA A 11 7.94 -22.65 -34.89
CA ALA A 11 8.48 -22.20 -33.62
C ALA A 11 7.50 -21.16 -32.98
N PRO A 12 7.19 -21.24 -31.72
CA PRO A 12 6.38 -20.20 -31.07
C PRO A 12 7.13 -18.87 -31.24
N GLY A 13 6.44 -17.90 -31.84
CA GLY A 13 6.94 -16.54 -31.97
C GLY A 13 7.35 -15.97 -30.59
N PRO A 14 8.21 -14.93 -30.57
CA PRO A 14 8.71 -14.38 -29.32
C PRO A 14 7.50 -14.03 -28.43
N THR A 15 7.41 -14.68 -27.30
CA THR A 15 6.47 -14.33 -26.24
C THR A 15 6.76 -12.87 -25.92
N ILE A 16 5.83 -11.98 -26.27
CA ILE A 16 5.84 -10.59 -25.79
C ILE A 16 5.77 -10.74 -24.29
N ALA A 17 6.93 -10.65 -23.62
CA ALA A 17 7.00 -10.58 -22.18
C ALA A 17 6.02 -9.46 -21.79
N ARG A 18 4.95 -9.82 -21.07
CA ARG A 18 3.94 -8.84 -20.67
C ARG A 18 4.66 -7.82 -19.83
N MET A 19 4.94 -6.67 -20.43
CA MET A 19 5.48 -5.53 -19.73
C MET A 19 4.46 -5.16 -18.67
N SER A 20 4.76 -5.45 -17.43
CA SER A 20 3.94 -5.11 -16.26
C SER A 20 4.85 -4.58 -15.17
N VAL A 21 4.40 -3.57 -14.47
CA VAL A 21 5.11 -3.08 -13.29
C VAL A 21 4.69 -3.91 -12.07
N ARG A 22 5.67 -4.18 -11.19
CA ARG A 22 5.45 -4.81 -9.89
C ARG A 22 5.62 -3.75 -8.81
N VAL A 23 4.60 -3.56 -7.99
CA VAL A 23 4.61 -2.63 -6.88
C VAL A 23 4.46 -3.42 -5.58
N SER A 24 5.50 -3.43 -4.77
CA SER A 24 5.50 -4.02 -3.43
C SER A 24 5.30 -2.92 -2.38
N LEU A 25 4.25 -3.03 -1.59
CA LEU A 25 3.98 -2.12 -0.49
C LEU A 25 4.41 -2.78 0.81
N VAL A 26 5.13 -2.04 1.63
CA VAL A 26 5.50 -2.41 2.99
C VAL A 26 4.71 -1.52 3.94
N ALA A 27 3.88 -2.11 4.79
CA ALA A 27 3.21 -1.35 5.83
C ALA A 27 4.23 -0.83 6.85
N ALA A 28 4.16 0.46 7.19
CA ALA A 28 5.07 1.06 8.15
C ALA A 28 5.01 0.33 9.50
N ALA A 29 6.14 0.27 10.19
CA ALA A 29 6.20 -0.26 11.54
C ALA A 29 5.35 0.60 12.49
N ARG A 30 4.84 0.00 13.54
CA ARG A 30 4.07 0.74 14.55
C ARG A 30 4.99 1.48 15.52
N SER A 31 4.43 2.52 16.17
CA SER A 31 4.96 3.01 17.42
C SER A 31 4.14 2.43 18.58
N SER A 32 4.71 2.30 19.77
CA SER A 32 3.99 1.81 20.97
C SER A 32 2.82 2.71 21.37
N ALA A 33 2.85 3.96 20.95
CA ALA A 33 1.73 4.88 21.10
C ALA A 33 0.50 4.51 20.25
N LEU A 34 0.64 3.58 19.31
CA LEU A 34 -0.46 2.97 18.55
C LEU A 34 -1.31 1.98 19.34
N LEU A 35 -1.02 1.71 20.60
CA LEU A 35 -1.97 1.03 21.48
C LEU A 35 -3.29 1.81 21.64
N ALA A 36 -3.26 3.13 21.37
CA ALA A 36 -4.46 3.93 21.15
C ALA A 36 -4.49 4.27 19.65
N GLU A 37 -5.22 3.52 18.84
CA GLU A 37 -5.41 3.76 17.40
C GLU A 37 -5.92 5.18 17.16
N ARG A 38 -4.97 6.12 16.99
CA ARG A 38 -5.27 7.53 16.74
C ARG A 38 -5.24 7.82 15.26
N PHE A 39 -6.17 8.62 14.81
CA PHE A 39 -6.21 9.08 13.43
C PHE A 39 -5.01 9.97 13.11
N ASP A 40 -4.31 9.68 11.99
CA ASP A 40 -3.28 10.53 11.39
C ASP A 40 -2.35 11.16 12.44
N ASP A 41 -1.75 10.31 13.28
CA ASP A 41 -0.78 10.78 14.26
C ASP A 41 0.63 10.79 13.63
N ASP A 42 1.27 11.93 13.55
CA ASP A 42 2.63 12.10 13.01
C ASP A 42 3.73 11.59 13.96
N ARG A 43 3.47 10.58 14.75
CA ARG A 43 4.48 10.05 15.69
C ARG A 43 5.53 9.21 14.97
N PRO A 44 6.81 9.41 15.29
CA PRO A 44 7.89 8.59 14.75
C PRO A 44 7.86 7.18 15.35
N LEU A 45 8.73 6.30 14.83
CA LEU A 45 9.00 5.01 15.47
C LEU A 45 9.58 5.21 16.87
N ASP A 46 9.13 4.39 17.79
CA ASP A 46 9.76 4.24 19.09
C ASP A 46 10.71 3.03 19.14
N HIS A 47 11.28 2.75 20.31
CA HIS A 47 12.20 1.63 20.48
C HIS A 47 11.60 0.26 20.15
N ALA A 48 10.29 0.08 20.33
CA ALA A 48 9.62 -1.18 20.01
C ALA A 48 9.48 -1.32 18.49
N GLY A 49 9.05 -0.26 17.81
CA GLY A 49 8.96 -0.22 16.35
C GLY A 49 10.33 -0.43 15.68
N TRP A 50 11.39 0.20 16.19
CA TRP A 50 12.74 -0.03 15.71
C TRP A 50 13.17 -1.50 15.83
N ARG A 51 12.89 -2.15 16.95
CA ARG A 51 13.18 -3.57 17.14
C ARG A 51 12.39 -4.45 16.17
N GLU A 52 11.11 -4.16 15.96
CA GLU A 52 10.29 -4.90 15.00
C GLU A 52 10.86 -4.80 13.57
N VAL A 53 11.30 -3.61 13.15
CA VAL A 53 11.96 -3.43 11.83
C VAL A 53 13.23 -4.26 11.74
N GLN A 54 14.09 -4.26 12.77
CA GLN A 54 15.31 -5.06 12.79
C GLN A 54 15.03 -6.56 12.67
N LEU A 55 14.01 -7.06 13.36
CA LEU A 55 13.60 -8.47 13.27
C LEU A 55 13.06 -8.83 11.87
N ALA A 56 12.35 -7.93 11.22
CA ALA A 56 11.80 -8.13 9.90
C ALA A 56 12.81 -7.86 8.76
N ALA A 57 13.96 -7.28 9.06
CA ALA A 57 14.91 -6.80 8.06
C ALA A 57 15.36 -7.91 7.08
N HIS A 58 15.63 -9.13 7.56
CA HIS A 58 16.04 -10.24 6.70
C HIS A 58 15.05 -10.57 5.59
N THR A 59 13.75 -10.33 5.83
CA THR A 59 12.69 -10.56 4.86
C THR A 59 12.45 -9.34 3.97
N LEU A 60 12.57 -8.12 4.52
CA LEU A 60 12.16 -6.89 3.85
C LEU A 60 13.29 -6.23 3.07
N VAL A 61 14.55 -6.31 3.54
CA VAL A 61 15.70 -5.67 2.89
C VAL A 61 15.85 -6.07 1.40
N PRO A 62 15.60 -7.32 0.99
CA PRO A 62 15.65 -7.69 -0.43
C PRO A 62 14.71 -6.87 -1.34
N LEU A 63 13.62 -6.34 -0.82
CA LEU A 63 12.72 -5.47 -1.58
C LEU A 63 13.39 -4.14 -1.99
N GLY A 64 14.43 -3.73 -1.29
CA GLY A 64 15.22 -2.54 -1.61
C GLY A 64 16.02 -2.63 -2.90
N ALA A 65 16.10 -3.83 -3.52
CA ALA A 65 16.66 -4.01 -4.86
C ALA A 65 15.75 -3.46 -5.99
N ALA A 66 14.53 -2.98 -5.64
CA ALA A 66 13.64 -2.34 -6.60
C ALA A 66 14.28 -1.08 -7.22
N GLU A 67 14.01 -0.85 -8.50
CA GLU A 67 14.52 0.29 -9.25
C GLU A 67 14.05 1.62 -8.66
N LEU A 68 12.80 1.66 -8.21
CA LEU A 68 12.20 2.83 -7.58
C LEU A 68 11.73 2.51 -6.16
N ARG A 69 12.09 3.40 -5.26
CA ARG A 69 11.79 3.27 -3.84
C ARG A 69 11.12 4.53 -3.34
N TYR A 70 9.92 4.39 -2.84
CA TYR A 70 9.09 5.49 -2.36
C TYR A 70 8.70 5.29 -0.89
N CYS A 71 8.37 6.38 -0.21
CA CYS A 71 7.66 6.30 1.06
C CYS A 71 6.62 7.41 1.22
N SER A 72 5.65 7.15 2.06
CA SER A 72 4.78 8.18 2.60
C SER A 72 5.61 9.26 3.31
N PRO A 73 5.22 10.53 3.26
CA PRO A 73 5.91 11.60 3.99
C PRO A 73 5.74 11.53 5.52
N THR A 74 4.94 10.60 6.04
CA THR A 74 4.77 10.45 7.49
C THR A 74 6.08 10.06 8.20
N PRO A 75 6.34 10.54 9.43
CA PRO A 75 7.56 10.23 10.15
C PRO A 75 7.80 8.72 10.33
N ARG A 76 6.75 7.93 10.59
CA ARG A 76 6.85 6.46 10.73
C ARG A 76 7.27 5.78 9.44
N SER A 77 6.62 6.10 8.33
CA SER A 77 6.94 5.50 7.03
C SER A 77 8.37 5.83 6.61
N ARG A 78 8.81 7.08 6.82
CA ARG A 78 10.19 7.50 6.57
C ARG A 78 11.18 6.70 7.41
N ALA A 79 10.98 6.70 8.74
CA ALA A 79 11.86 5.98 9.65
C ALA A 79 11.89 4.46 9.36
N THR A 80 10.77 3.86 8.96
CA THR A 80 10.73 2.46 8.53
C THR A 80 11.56 2.24 7.26
N GLY A 81 11.39 3.09 6.24
CA GLY A 81 12.14 2.99 4.99
C GLY A 81 13.65 3.19 5.18
N ASP A 82 14.03 4.17 6.00
CA ASP A 82 15.43 4.46 6.33
C ASP A 82 16.07 3.30 7.12
N ALA A 83 15.34 2.74 8.09
CA ALA A 83 15.80 1.61 8.89
C ALA A 83 16.00 0.33 8.04
N LEU A 84 15.23 0.16 6.96
CA LEU A 84 15.39 -0.92 5.99
C LEU A 84 16.51 -0.63 4.95
N GLY A 85 17.13 0.53 4.99
CA GLY A 85 18.16 0.94 4.04
C GLY A 85 17.63 1.27 2.64
N PHE A 86 16.34 1.56 2.50
CA PHE A 86 15.75 1.85 1.18
C PHE A 86 16.11 3.22 0.64
N ALA A 87 16.43 4.19 1.50
CA ALA A 87 16.64 5.59 1.12
C ALA A 87 15.53 6.09 0.16
N PRO A 88 14.25 6.00 0.56
CA PRO A 88 13.15 6.15 -0.37
C PRO A 88 12.85 7.63 -0.67
N LEU A 89 12.34 7.89 -1.87
CA LEU A 89 11.80 9.19 -2.26
C LEU A 89 10.46 9.44 -1.60
N LEU A 90 10.26 10.63 -1.05
CA LEU A 90 8.98 11.03 -0.47
C LEU A 90 7.90 11.14 -1.56
N GLN A 91 6.75 10.53 -1.31
CA GLN A 91 5.63 10.56 -2.23
C GLN A 91 4.36 11.09 -1.53
N PRO A 92 3.98 12.36 -1.78
CA PRO A 92 2.82 12.98 -1.13
C PRO A 92 1.51 12.22 -1.38
N ALA A 93 1.38 11.57 -2.54
CA ALA A 93 0.21 10.76 -2.87
C ALA A 93 0.08 9.49 -2.01
N LEU A 94 1.11 9.11 -1.25
CA LEU A 94 1.08 8.01 -0.28
C LEU A 94 0.86 8.47 1.17
N ARG A 95 0.54 9.76 1.39
CA ARG A 95 0.16 10.25 2.72
C ARG A 95 -1.05 9.49 3.25
N ASP A 96 -1.15 9.35 4.56
CA ASP A 96 -2.34 8.81 5.21
C ASP A 96 -3.60 9.64 4.89
N CYS A 97 -4.78 9.11 5.19
CA CYS A 97 -6.05 9.81 5.00
C CYS A 97 -6.07 11.07 5.88
N ASP A 98 -6.41 12.22 5.28
CA ASP A 98 -6.58 13.45 6.06
C ASP A 98 -7.86 13.36 6.88
N MET A 99 -7.70 13.23 8.19
CA MET A 99 -8.80 13.12 9.14
C MET A 99 -9.25 14.46 9.72
N GLY A 100 -8.78 15.60 9.15
CA GLY A 100 -9.20 16.94 9.54
C GLY A 100 -9.19 17.14 11.05
N ARG A 101 -10.33 17.58 11.64
CA ARG A 101 -10.43 17.84 13.10
C ARG A 101 -10.36 16.59 13.99
N TRP A 102 -10.47 15.38 13.41
CA TRP A 102 -10.31 14.13 14.18
C TRP A 102 -8.86 13.71 14.32
N ARG A 103 -7.93 14.40 13.64
CA ARG A 103 -6.51 14.12 13.72
C ARG A 103 -6.03 14.05 15.16
N GLY A 104 -5.26 13.01 15.50
CA GLY A 104 -4.73 12.76 16.83
C GLY A 104 -5.74 12.24 17.85
N MET A 105 -7.01 12.09 17.50
CA MET A 105 -8.05 11.48 18.34
C MET A 105 -8.16 9.98 18.06
N THR A 106 -8.63 9.22 19.04
CA THR A 106 -9.07 7.83 18.84
C THR A 106 -10.50 7.79 18.28
N LEU A 107 -10.88 6.69 17.65
CA LEU A 107 -12.27 6.49 17.23
C LEU A 107 -13.24 6.57 18.41
N SER A 108 -12.87 6.05 19.59
CA SER A 108 -13.69 6.12 20.80
C SER A 108 -13.89 7.56 21.31
N GLU A 109 -12.83 8.39 21.26
CA GLU A 109 -12.91 9.80 21.62
C GLU A 109 -13.83 10.57 20.68
N VAL A 110 -13.76 10.26 19.38
CA VAL A 110 -14.65 10.88 18.38
C VAL A 110 -16.08 10.40 18.55
N ALA A 111 -16.30 9.09 18.70
CA ALA A 111 -17.65 8.52 18.87
C ALA A 111 -18.36 9.06 20.12
N ALA A 112 -17.62 9.35 21.21
CA ALA A 112 -18.18 9.96 22.39
C ALA A 112 -18.61 11.42 22.19
N ARG A 113 -17.98 12.16 21.27
CA ARG A 113 -18.25 13.58 21.01
C ARG A 113 -19.19 13.81 19.83
N GLU A 114 -19.06 13.00 18.78
CA GLU A 114 -19.72 13.18 17.49
C GLU A 114 -20.26 11.85 16.95
N PRO A 115 -21.14 11.11 17.66
CA PRO A 115 -21.56 9.77 17.24
C PRO A 115 -22.21 9.77 15.85
N ALA A 116 -23.10 10.73 15.56
CA ALA A 116 -23.75 10.84 14.24
C ALA A 116 -22.76 11.10 13.09
N ALA A 117 -21.66 11.81 13.37
CA ALA A 117 -20.61 12.03 12.38
C ALA A 117 -19.81 10.74 12.09
N VAL A 118 -19.55 9.93 13.12
CA VAL A 118 -18.92 8.60 12.94
C VAL A 118 -19.82 7.68 12.13
N ASP A 119 -21.13 7.64 12.44
CA ASP A 119 -22.09 6.83 11.69
C ASP A 119 -22.14 7.24 10.20
N ALA A 120 -22.18 8.54 9.93
CA ALA A 120 -22.17 9.06 8.55
C ALA A 120 -20.86 8.71 7.81
N TRP A 121 -19.73 8.78 8.50
CA TRP A 121 -18.40 8.44 7.93
C TRP A 121 -18.29 6.95 7.58
N LEU A 122 -18.82 6.07 8.43
CA LEU A 122 -18.81 4.62 8.20
C LEU A 122 -19.82 4.18 7.12
N ALA A 123 -20.97 4.88 7.02
CA ALA A 123 -22.05 4.50 6.12
C ALA A 123 -21.84 4.97 4.67
N ASP A 124 -21.27 6.16 4.46
CA ASP A 124 -21.06 6.72 3.12
C ASP A 124 -19.58 7.02 2.86
N PRO A 125 -18.92 6.32 1.91
CA PRO A 125 -17.52 6.56 1.57
C PRO A 125 -17.24 7.94 0.97
N ARG A 126 -18.25 8.71 0.61
CA ARG A 126 -18.14 10.11 0.17
C ARG A 126 -18.16 11.08 1.33
N SER A 127 -18.64 10.65 2.48
CA SER A 127 -18.75 11.48 3.67
C SER A 127 -17.38 11.81 4.26
N ALA A 128 -17.15 13.08 4.59
CA ALA A 128 -15.97 13.56 5.29
C ALA A 128 -16.39 14.51 6.43
N PRO A 129 -17.14 14.02 7.43
CA PRO A 129 -17.69 14.88 8.47
C PRO A 129 -16.61 15.55 9.33
N HIS A 130 -15.41 15.02 9.34
CA HIS A 130 -14.23 15.59 9.99
C HIS A 130 -13.61 16.79 9.25
N GLY A 131 -14.05 17.09 8.03
CA GLY A 131 -13.55 18.22 7.23
C GLY A 131 -12.22 17.95 6.51
N GLY A 132 -11.76 16.71 6.49
CA GLY A 132 -10.60 16.25 5.74
C GLY A 132 -10.98 15.51 4.45
N GLU A 133 -10.30 14.40 4.17
CA GLU A 133 -10.48 13.61 2.96
C GLU A 133 -11.52 12.51 3.15
N SER A 134 -12.45 12.35 2.21
CA SER A 134 -13.38 11.20 2.25
C SER A 134 -12.66 9.90 1.94
N LEU A 135 -13.22 8.76 2.38
CA LEU A 135 -12.65 7.43 2.07
C LEU A 135 -12.53 7.22 0.55
N LEU A 136 -13.53 7.65 -0.21
CA LEU A 136 -13.49 7.53 -1.68
C LEU A 136 -12.40 8.42 -2.29
N GLY A 137 -12.21 9.64 -1.80
CA GLY A 137 -11.13 10.54 -2.20
C GLY A 137 -9.76 9.94 -1.91
N PHE A 138 -9.60 9.39 -0.72
CA PHE A 138 -8.38 8.71 -0.29
C PHE A 138 -8.02 7.52 -1.20
N ILE A 139 -8.96 6.60 -1.43
CA ILE A 139 -8.76 5.45 -2.32
C ILE A 139 -8.42 5.91 -3.74
N SER A 140 -9.11 6.95 -4.24
CA SER A 140 -8.87 7.50 -5.58
C SER A 140 -7.49 8.14 -5.71
N ARG A 141 -7.03 8.89 -4.71
CA ARG A 141 -5.70 9.52 -4.70
C ARG A 141 -4.59 8.47 -4.71
N VAL A 142 -4.70 7.47 -3.85
CA VAL A 142 -3.70 6.39 -3.76
C VAL A 142 -3.71 5.52 -5.02
N GLY A 143 -4.90 5.21 -5.55
CA GLY A 143 -5.06 4.48 -6.81
C GLY A 143 -4.52 5.25 -8.01
N GLY A 144 -4.75 6.56 -8.06
CA GLY A 144 -4.17 7.44 -9.08
C GLY A 144 -2.64 7.42 -9.08
N TRP A 145 -2.01 7.42 -7.89
CA TRP A 145 -0.56 7.22 -7.80
C TRP A 145 -0.14 5.85 -8.37
N LEU A 146 -0.84 4.79 -8.02
CA LEU A 146 -0.54 3.46 -8.53
C LEU A 146 -0.60 3.43 -10.07
N ASP A 147 -1.60 4.04 -10.67
CA ASP A 147 -1.79 4.11 -12.13
C ASP A 147 -0.76 5.01 -12.86
N THR A 148 -0.04 5.85 -12.13
CA THR A 148 1.05 6.63 -12.72
C THR A 148 2.37 5.87 -12.80
N ARG A 149 2.43 4.60 -12.38
CA ARG A 149 3.66 3.80 -12.46
C ARG A 149 3.88 3.34 -13.89
N PRO A 150 4.94 3.80 -14.58
CA PRO A 150 5.21 3.38 -15.94
C PRO A 150 5.71 1.93 -15.97
N VAL A 151 5.32 1.23 -17.01
CA VAL A 151 5.69 -0.17 -17.23
C VAL A 151 7.20 -0.37 -17.33
N SER A 152 7.92 0.67 -17.76
CA SER A 152 9.38 0.67 -17.86
C SER A 152 10.11 0.68 -16.52
N GLU A 153 9.41 0.95 -15.41
CA GLU A 153 10.03 1.04 -14.08
C GLU A 153 10.35 -0.32 -13.44
N GLY A 154 9.86 -1.44 -14.03
CA GLY A 154 10.18 -2.78 -13.53
C GLY A 154 9.58 -3.04 -12.13
N ALA A 155 10.42 -3.02 -11.09
CA ALA A 155 10.02 -3.21 -9.71
C ALA A 155 10.03 -1.89 -8.93
N VAL A 156 8.97 -1.68 -8.17
CA VAL A 156 8.78 -0.55 -7.27
C VAL A 156 8.55 -1.06 -5.85
N VAL A 157 9.18 -0.46 -4.85
CA VAL A 157 8.83 -0.65 -3.44
C VAL A 157 8.34 0.65 -2.85
N ALA A 158 7.31 0.59 -2.02
CA ALA A 158 6.79 1.75 -1.31
C ALA A 158 6.51 1.42 0.16
N VAL A 159 6.98 2.27 1.07
CA VAL A 159 6.66 2.18 2.50
C VAL A 159 5.56 3.18 2.81
N ALA A 160 4.46 2.71 3.39
CA ALA A 160 3.32 3.56 3.68
C ALA A 160 2.54 3.07 4.91
N GLU A 161 1.66 3.91 5.43
CA GLU A 161 0.79 3.53 6.53
C GLU A 161 -0.13 2.35 6.15
N PRO A 162 -0.53 1.49 7.10
CA PRO A 162 -1.47 0.41 6.84
C PRO A 162 -2.75 0.84 6.12
N ALA A 163 -3.24 2.04 6.41
CA ALA A 163 -4.39 2.63 5.75
C ALA A 163 -4.19 2.81 4.24
N VAL A 164 -2.99 3.24 3.82
CA VAL A 164 -2.62 3.38 2.40
C VAL A 164 -2.58 2.01 1.71
N VAL A 165 -2.02 1.00 2.38
CA VAL A 165 -1.98 -0.38 1.85
C VAL A 165 -3.40 -0.92 1.65
N ARG A 166 -4.33 -0.68 2.60
CA ARG A 166 -5.75 -1.01 2.42
C ARG A 166 -6.35 -0.32 1.20
N ALA A 167 -6.08 0.98 1.04
CA ALA A 167 -6.59 1.75 -0.10
C ALA A 167 -6.08 1.21 -1.45
N VAL A 168 -4.79 0.83 -1.52
CA VAL A 168 -4.23 0.16 -2.71
C VAL A 168 -4.95 -1.14 -3.01
N LEU A 169 -5.19 -1.98 -2.00
CA LEU A 169 -5.88 -3.26 -2.17
C LEU A 169 -7.30 -3.07 -2.71
N VAL A 170 -8.08 -2.17 -2.09
CA VAL A 170 -9.45 -1.87 -2.54
C VAL A 170 -9.45 -1.37 -3.98
N TYR A 171 -8.54 -0.47 -4.33
CA TYR A 171 -8.42 0.07 -5.67
C TYR A 171 -8.00 -1.00 -6.69
N ALA A 172 -6.93 -1.73 -6.42
CA ALA A 172 -6.36 -2.73 -7.33
C ALA A 172 -7.35 -3.86 -7.63
N LEU A 173 -8.11 -4.29 -6.64
CA LEU A 173 -9.13 -5.34 -6.77
C LEU A 173 -10.46 -4.82 -7.30
N LYS A 174 -10.60 -3.51 -7.53
CA LYS A 174 -11.88 -2.87 -7.89
C LYS A 174 -13.01 -3.22 -6.93
N ALA A 175 -12.66 -3.41 -5.66
CA ALA A 175 -13.61 -3.76 -4.62
C ALA A 175 -14.47 -2.54 -4.23
N PRO A 176 -15.69 -2.77 -3.72
CA PRO A 176 -16.48 -1.67 -3.13
C PRO A 176 -15.67 -0.94 -2.04
N PRO A 177 -15.77 0.40 -1.92
CA PRO A 177 -15.04 1.15 -0.89
C PRO A 177 -15.26 0.65 0.54
N SER A 178 -16.44 0.11 0.86
CA SER A 178 -16.75 -0.51 2.16
C SER A 178 -15.85 -1.70 2.51
N THR A 179 -15.24 -2.36 1.53
CA THR A 179 -14.26 -3.43 1.73
C THR A 179 -13.04 -2.95 2.53
N TYR A 180 -12.74 -1.65 2.49
CA TYR A 180 -11.63 -1.04 3.22
C TYR A 180 -11.66 -1.38 4.72
N TRP A 181 -12.85 -1.42 5.31
CA TRP A 181 -13.05 -1.72 6.73
C TRP A 181 -12.82 -3.20 7.09
N ASN A 182 -12.84 -4.09 6.09
CA ASN A 182 -12.72 -5.53 6.26
C ASN A 182 -11.29 -6.04 5.95
N VAL A 183 -10.37 -5.16 5.57
CA VAL A 183 -8.98 -5.53 5.27
C VAL A 183 -8.11 -5.26 6.48
N ASP A 184 -7.55 -6.31 7.07
CA ASP A 184 -6.53 -6.18 8.12
C ASP A 184 -5.14 -6.11 7.48
N VAL A 185 -4.41 -5.04 7.77
CA VAL A 185 -3.02 -4.84 7.34
C VAL A 185 -2.16 -4.62 8.57
N ARG A 186 -1.34 -5.62 8.86
CA ARG A 186 -0.44 -5.56 10.02
C ARG A 186 0.80 -4.73 9.69
N PRO A 187 1.38 -4.03 10.68
CA PRO A 187 2.68 -3.40 10.53
C PRO A 187 3.73 -4.38 9.96
N LEU A 188 4.60 -3.88 9.10
CA LEU A 188 5.67 -4.63 8.42
C LEU A 188 5.19 -5.77 7.51
N SER A 189 3.87 -5.95 7.31
CA SER A 189 3.37 -6.85 6.28
C SER A 189 3.64 -6.28 4.88
N THR A 190 3.71 -7.17 3.90
CA THR A 190 3.94 -6.80 2.51
C THR A 190 2.76 -7.20 1.63
N VAL A 191 2.44 -6.35 0.69
CA VAL A 191 1.46 -6.60 -0.36
C VAL A 191 2.10 -6.30 -1.70
N THR A 192 1.98 -7.20 -2.66
CA THR A 192 2.49 -6.98 -4.01
C THR A 192 1.35 -6.96 -5.01
N VAL A 193 1.26 -5.90 -5.79
CA VAL A 193 0.37 -5.81 -6.93
C VAL A 193 1.19 -5.75 -8.23
N THR A 194 0.71 -6.43 -9.26
CA THR A 194 1.38 -6.48 -10.56
C THR A 194 0.37 -6.15 -11.64
N GLY A 195 0.75 -5.35 -12.60
CA GLY A 195 -0.17 -5.00 -13.67
C GLY A 195 0.24 -3.80 -14.51
N LEU A 196 -0.78 -3.16 -15.03
CA LEU A 196 -0.76 -1.95 -15.84
C LEU A 196 -1.75 -0.95 -15.26
N PRO A 197 -1.66 0.35 -15.56
CA PRO A 197 -2.65 1.33 -15.16
C PRO A 197 -4.09 0.85 -15.36
N GLY A 198 -4.91 0.88 -14.32
CA GLY A 198 -6.29 0.43 -14.31
C GLY A 198 -6.51 -1.09 -14.37
N ARG A 199 -5.44 -1.90 -14.40
CA ARG A 199 -5.50 -3.38 -14.48
C ARG A 199 -4.47 -4.01 -13.55
N TRP A 200 -4.77 -4.05 -12.27
CA TRP A 200 -3.91 -4.59 -11.24
C TRP A 200 -4.36 -5.98 -10.79
N SER A 201 -3.43 -6.82 -10.45
CA SER A 201 -3.65 -8.13 -9.85
C SER A 201 -2.88 -8.21 -8.54
N LEU A 202 -3.52 -8.72 -7.50
CA LEU A 202 -2.85 -9.01 -6.23
C LEU A 202 -2.04 -10.30 -6.38
N SER A 203 -0.77 -10.23 -6.03
CA SER A 203 0.09 -11.40 -5.95
C SER A 203 0.19 -11.84 -4.50
N LEU A 204 -0.37 -13.01 -4.21
CA LEU A 204 -0.15 -13.73 -2.95
C LEU A 204 1.04 -14.66 -3.21
N GLY A 205 2.25 -14.18 -3.02
CA GLY A 205 3.46 -14.95 -3.26
C GLY A 205 4.04 -15.49 -1.95
N ALA A 206 4.61 -16.69 -2.00
CA ALA A 206 5.59 -17.10 -1.03
C ALA A 206 6.76 -16.08 -1.08
N LEU A 207 7.31 -15.72 0.07
CA LEU A 207 8.56 -14.98 0.13
C LEU A 207 9.60 -15.74 -0.71
N PRO A 208 10.43 -15.03 -1.49
CA PRO A 208 11.55 -15.70 -2.13
C PRO A 208 12.36 -16.38 -1.04
N GLY A 209 12.49 -17.71 -1.17
CA GLY A 209 13.29 -18.53 -0.27
C GLY A 209 14.78 -18.22 -0.44
#